data_6d8d352bd561e41eb4f4dfb7f7c8c38a
#
_entry.id   6d8d352bd561e41eb4f4dfb7f7c8c38a
#
_cell.length_a   1.000
_cell.length_b   1.000
_cell.length_c   1.000
_cell.angle_alpha   90.00
_cell.angle_beta   90.00
_cell.angle_gamma   90.00
#
_symmetry.space_group_name_H-M   'P 1'
#
loop_
_entity.id
_entity.type
_entity.pdbx_description
1 polymer ?
#
loop_
_entity_poly.entity_id
_entity_poly.type
_entity_poly.pdbx_seq_one_letter_code
_entity_poly.pdbx_strand_id
1 'polypeptide(L)'
;MKTLKYLLVTMLLLGVCSLTYSQKLSLGIFPEPQEVTISSQTYAPPHGYALRGINDPDADAVRLLKEALPFAKSGKSLPLEIKKLKDKAPEMQRSGAYTLAITKKGITIGIVDDNSLFYAAQTLKQLAKYDEGKKILPLCSIKDYPDVLFRGTVEGFYGQPWSHADRIEQIRFYGRIKLNTYIYGPKDDPYHSSPNWRKPYPAEEAEHIKELAKEAAHNKVNFVWAIHPGQDILWNLTDSMNILSKFEKMYDLGVRSFAVFFDDISGEGA
;
A
#
# COMPACT_ATOMS: atom_id res chain seq x y z
N MET A 1 44.38 -26.18 41.59
CA MET A 1 43.26 -26.96 40.96
C MET A 1 41.87 -26.31 41.06
N LYS A 2 41.53 -25.60 42.14
CA LYS A 2 40.21 -24.95 42.28
C LYS A 2 40.05 -23.74 41.33
N THR A 3 41.06 -22.92 41.15
CA THR A 3 41.05 -21.75 40.25
C THR A 3 40.90 -22.11 38.77
N LEU A 4 41.46 -23.23 38.31
CA LEU A 4 41.34 -23.69 36.92
C LEU A 4 39.93 -24.20 36.59
N LYS A 5 39.20 -24.77 37.57
CA LYS A 5 37.78 -25.17 37.38
C LYS A 5 36.84 -23.98 37.23
N TYR A 6 37.06 -22.90 37.94
CA TYR A 6 36.23 -21.67 37.79
C TYR A 6 36.49 -20.96 36.47
N LEU A 7 37.74 -20.98 35.96
CA LEU A 7 38.06 -20.40 34.63
C LEU A 7 37.39 -21.17 33.51
N LEU A 8 37.32 -22.50 33.56
CA LEU A 8 36.64 -23.35 32.57
C LEU A 8 35.12 -23.18 32.60
N VAL A 9 34.49 -23.03 33.78
CA VAL A 9 33.05 -22.79 33.92
C VAL A 9 32.66 -21.40 33.39
N THR A 10 33.48 -20.38 33.65
CA THR A 10 33.25 -19.02 33.16
C THR A 10 33.41 -18.93 31.62
N MET A 11 34.37 -19.66 31.03
CA MET A 11 34.51 -19.76 29.58
C MET A 11 33.36 -20.53 28.93
N LEU A 12 32.79 -21.55 29.57
CA LEU A 12 31.62 -22.28 29.07
C LEU A 12 30.34 -21.45 29.12
N LEU A 13 30.19 -20.61 30.18
CA LEU A 13 29.04 -19.69 30.30
C LEU A 13 29.10 -18.52 29.33
N LEU A 14 30.28 -18.01 28.97
CA LEU A 14 30.48 -16.98 27.96
C LEU A 14 30.30 -17.52 26.54
N GLY A 15 30.56 -18.81 26.29
CA GLY A 15 30.35 -19.46 24.99
C GLY A 15 28.89 -19.76 24.66
N VAL A 16 27.99 -19.81 25.65
CA VAL A 16 26.55 -20.09 25.43
C VAL A 16 25.74 -18.81 25.16
N CYS A 17 26.26 -17.64 25.51
CA CYS A 17 25.57 -16.35 25.26
C CYS A 17 25.74 -15.77 23.86
N SER A 18 26.54 -16.40 22.99
CA SER A 18 26.86 -15.82 21.66
C SER A 18 26.20 -16.52 20.48
N LEU A 19 25.17 -17.36 20.66
CA LEU A 19 24.61 -18.17 19.58
C LEU A 19 23.09 -18.03 19.37
N THR A 20 22.51 -16.87 19.62
CA THR A 20 21.15 -16.60 19.17
C THR A 20 21.02 -15.27 18.46
N TYR A 21 21.96 -14.95 17.56
CA TYR A 21 21.63 -14.07 16.46
C TYR A 21 20.94 -14.95 15.40
N SER A 22 19.65 -15.16 15.58
CA SER A 22 18.81 -15.66 14.49
C SER A 22 18.94 -14.64 13.36
N GLN A 23 19.70 -14.98 12.33
CA GLN A 23 19.60 -14.25 11.06
C GLN A 23 18.15 -14.37 10.64
N LYS A 24 17.36 -13.30 10.87
CA LYS A 24 16.03 -13.16 10.34
C LYS A 24 16.19 -13.23 8.83
N LEU A 25 15.87 -14.38 8.21
CA LEU A 25 15.92 -14.52 6.77
C LEU A 25 15.03 -13.42 6.19
N SER A 26 15.64 -12.44 5.53
CA SER A 26 14.89 -11.45 4.79
C SER A 26 14.11 -12.16 3.69
N LEU A 27 12.78 -12.15 3.79
CA LEU A 27 11.89 -12.79 2.83
C LEU A 27 11.88 -12.09 1.47
N GLY A 28 12.50 -10.91 1.38
CA GLY A 28 12.40 -10.04 0.22
C GLY A 28 10.98 -9.47 0.04
N ILE A 29 10.16 -9.48 1.11
CA ILE A 29 8.86 -8.82 1.16
C ILE A 29 9.04 -7.44 1.75
N PHE A 30 8.54 -6.43 1.09
CA PHE A 30 8.56 -5.06 1.58
C PHE A 30 7.19 -4.39 1.41
N PRO A 31 6.64 -3.77 2.47
CA PRO A 31 7.09 -3.79 3.86
C PRO A 31 7.07 -5.21 4.44
N GLU A 32 7.92 -5.46 5.46
CA GLU A 32 7.93 -6.74 6.15
C GLU A 32 6.59 -6.94 6.88
N PRO A 33 5.93 -8.11 6.70
CA PRO A 33 4.68 -8.39 7.40
C PRO A 33 4.86 -8.49 8.91
N GLN A 34 3.81 -8.26 9.67
CA GLN A 34 3.81 -8.28 11.15
C GLN A 34 4.20 -9.66 11.72
N GLU A 35 3.60 -10.71 11.16
CA GLU A 35 3.91 -12.08 11.58
C GLU A 35 4.14 -12.97 10.35
N VAL A 36 5.24 -13.71 10.36
CA VAL A 36 5.61 -14.62 9.28
C VAL A 36 6.15 -15.92 9.83
N THR A 37 5.60 -17.04 9.35
CA THR A 37 6.19 -18.37 9.48
C THR A 37 6.46 -18.89 8.07
N ILE A 38 7.71 -19.18 7.75
CA ILE A 38 8.12 -19.67 6.42
C ILE A 38 8.83 -21.00 6.51
N SER A 39 8.54 -21.88 5.57
CA SER A 39 9.26 -23.14 5.38
C SER A 39 10.39 -22.95 4.35
N SER A 40 11.45 -23.71 4.48
CA SER A 40 12.49 -23.83 3.42
C SER A 40 11.97 -24.52 2.16
N GLN A 41 10.78 -25.14 2.21
CA GLN A 41 10.17 -25.81 1.05
C GLN A 41 9.46 -24.79 0.16
N THR A 42 9.68 -24.96 -1.14
CA THR A 42 8.94 -24.27 -2.21
C THR A 42 7.98 -25.24 -2.90
N TYR A 43 6.97 -24.69 -3.57
CA TYR A 43 5.99 -25.47 -4.29
C TYR A 43 5.59 -24.80 -5.62
N ALA A 44 5.60 -25.58 -6.69
CA ALA A 44 5.06 -25.21 -7.99
C ALA A 44 3.78 -26.03 -8.23
N PRO A 45 2.60 -25.42 -8.34
CA PRO A 45 1.37 -26.17 -8.60
C PRO A 45 1.38 -26.74 -10.03
N PRO A 46 1.18 -28.06 -10.23
CA PRO A 46 1.30 -28.67 -11.56
C PRO A 46 0.18 -28.21 -12.53
N HIS A 47 -0.96 -27.75 -12.02
CA HIS A 47 -2.13 -27.36 -12.83
C HIS A 47 -2.59 -25.92 -12.56
N GLY A 48 -1.84 -25.14 -11.76
CA GLY A 48 -2.21 -23.78 -11.40
C GLY A 48 -3.34 -23.71 -10.36
N TYR A 49 -3.82 -22.47 -10.15
CA TYR A 49 -4.84 -22.16 -9.15
C TYR A 49 -6.17 -21.78 -9.79
N ALA A 50 -7.27 -21.97 -9.06
CA ALA A 50 -8.58 -21.44 -9.39
C ALA A 50 -9.13 -20.63 -8.21
N LEU A 51 -9.62 -19.43 -8.51
CA LEU A 51 -10.21 -18.51 -7.53
C LEU A 51 -11.53 -19.07 -6.99
N ARG A 52 -11.72 -18.99 -5.67
CA ARG A 52 -12.93 -19.46 -4.98
C ARG A 52 -13.26 -18.60 -3.75
N GLY A 53 -14.48 -18.67 -3.26
CA GLY A 53 -14.85 -18.24 -1.91
C GLY A 53 -15.40 -16.83 -1.79
N ILE A 54 -15.33 -15.99 -2.82
CA ILE A 54 -15.92 -14.64 -2.83
C ILE A 54 -16.58 -14.37 -4.17
N ASN A 55 -17.75 -13.73 -4.11
CA ASN A 55 -18.43 -13.20 -5.29
C ASN A 55 -17.91 -11.78 -5.55
N ASP A 56 -17.65 -11.46 -6.82
CA ASP A 56 -17.21 -10.13 -7.27
C ASP A 56 -16.00 -9.57 -6.50
N PRO A 57 -14.83 -10.25 -6.55
CA PRO A 57 -13.61 -9.75 -5.92
C PRO A 57 -13.07 -8.52 -6.66
N ASP A 58 -12.39 -7.65 -5.93
CA ASP A 58 -11.73 -6.47 -6.49
C ASP A 58 -10.91 -6.79 -7.75
N ALA A 59 -11.20 -6.11 -8.85
CA ALA A 59 -10.63 -6.42 -10.18
C ALA A 59 -9.11 -6.18 -10.23
N ASP A 60 -8.59 -5.15 -9.53
CA ASP A 60 -7.16 -4.84 -9.50
C ASP A 60 -6.40 -5.89 -8.69
N ALA A 61 -6.94 -6.34 -7.57
CA ALA A 61 -6.37 -7.45 -6.82
C ALA A 61 -6.35 -8.75 -7.64
N VAL A 62 -7.44 -9.06 -8.36
CA VAL A 62 -7.50 -10.24 -9.24
C VAL A 62 -6.47 -10.14 -10.37
N ARG A 63 -6.26 -8.96 -10.95
CA ARG A 63 -5.21 -8.74 -11.95
C ARG A 63 -3.83 -9.05 -11.36
N LEU A 64 -3.52 -8.54 -10.16
CA LEU A 64 -2.25 -8.81 -9.47
C LEU A 64 -2.07 -10.30 -9.14
N LEU A 65 -3.13 -10.98 -8.70
CA LEU A 65 -3.10 -12.43 -8.46
C LEU A 65 -2.78 -13.20 -9.74
N LYS A 66 -3.35 -12.82 -10.88
CA LYS A 66 -3.05 -13.44 -12.18
C LYS A 66 -1.63 -13.18 -12.65
N GLU A 67 -1.05 -12.01 -12.33
CA GLU A 67 0.36 -11.72 -12.58
C GLU A 67 1.28 -12.56 -11.69
N ALA A 68 0.91 -12.73 -10.41
CA ALA A 68 1.73 -13.45 -9.43
C ALA A 68 1.67 -14.98 -9.60
N LEU A 69 0.52 -15.54 -9.97
CA LEU A 69 0.23 -16.96 -9.87
C LEU A 69 -0.08 -17.58 -11.24
N PRO A 70 0.26 -18.87 -11.45
CA PRO A 70 -0.27 -19.61 -12.59
C PRO A 70 -1.74 -19.97 -12.35
N PHE A 71 -2.64 -19.42 -13.16
CA PHE A 71 -4.07 -19.80 -13.12
C PHE A 71 -4.32 -20.99 -14.05
N ALA A 72 -5.18 -21.91 -13.60
CA ALA A 72 -5.59 -23.07 -14.39
C ALA A 72 -6.48 -22.62 -15.56
N LYS A 73 -6.18 -23.15 -16.76
CA LYS A 73 -7.01 -22.91 -17.96
C LYS A 73 -8.25 -23.80 -17.99
N SER A 74 -8.15 -25.03 -17.47
CA SER A 74 -9.25 -26.01 -17.37
C SER A 74 -8.82 -27.20 -16.50
N GLY A 75 -9.76 -27.99 -16.00
CA GLY A 75 -9.50 -29.25 -15.32
C GLY A 75 -9.08 -29.12 -13.85
N LYS A 76 -8.15 -29.97 -13.43
CA LYS A 76 -7.66 -30.00 -12.04
C LYS A 76 -6.91 -28.71 -11.69
N SER A 77 -7.26 -28.09 -10.56
CA SER A 77 -6.61 -26.87 -10.05
C SER A 77 -6.59 -26.91 -8.52
N LEU A 78 -5.62 -26.24 -7.93
CA LEU A 78 -5.63 -25.97 -6.51
C LEU A 78 -6.51 -24.76 -6.18
N PRO A 79 -7.18 -24.74 -5.02
CA PRO A 79 -7.97 -23.59 -4.62
C PRO A 79 -7.05 -22.39 -4.28
N LEU A 80 -7.41 -21.22 -4.79
CA LEU A 80 -7.06 -19.93 -4.26
C LEU A 80 -8.33 -19.40 -3.57
N GLU A 81 -8.45 -19.68 -2.29
CA GLU A 81 -9.64 -19.40 -1.52
C GLU A 81 -9.55 -18.03 -0.86
N ILE A 82 -10.50 -17.15 -1.15
CA ILE A 82 -10.67 -15.85 -0.49
C ILE A 82 -11.87 -15.94 0.44
N LYS A 83 -11.70 -15.51 1.70
CA LYS A 83 -12.76 -15.56 2.71
C LYS A 83 -12.67 -14.40 3.69
N LYS A 84 -13.79 -14.08 4.33
CA LYS A 84 -13.81 -13.09 5.41
C LYS A 84 -12.90 -13.53 6.55
N LEU A 85 -12.12 -12.56 7.05
CA LEU A 85 -11.24 -12.75 8.19
C LEU A 85 -12.07 -13.05 9.44
N LYS A 86 -11.66 -14.07 10.22
CA LYS A 86 -12.34 -14.46 11.45
C LYS A 86 -11.66 -13.94 12.71
N ASP A 87 -10.40 -13.51 12.61
CA ASP A 87 -9.67 -12.92 13.72
C ASP A 87 -10.35 -11.64 14.19
N LYS A 88 -10.60 -11.54 15.49
CA LYS A 88 -11.30 -10.41 16.14
C LYS A 88 -10.36 -9.41 16.82
N ALA A 89 -9.06 -9.64 16.76
CA ALA A 89 -8.08 -8.70 17.29
C ALA A 89 -8.25 -7.32 16.62
N PRO A 90 -8.21 -6.21 17.37
CA PRO A 90 -8.49 -4.88 16.82
C PRO A 90 -7.61 -4.50 15.62
N GLU A 91 -6.34 -4.88 15.64
CA GLU A 91 -5.40 -4.67 14.55
C GLU A 91 -5.81 -5.41 13.28
N MET A 92 -6.42 -6.60 13.42
CA MET A 92 -6.90 -7.41 12.31
C MET A 92 -8.28 -6.97 11.78
N GLN A 93 -8.89 -5.94 12.35
CA GLN A 93 -10.11 -5.30 11.82
C GLN A 93 -9.79 -4.02 11.04
N ARG A 94 -8.53 -3.60 10.98
CA ARG A 94 -8.10 -2.42 10.22
C ARG A 94 -8.23 -2.68 8.73
N SER A 95 -8.59 -1.65 7.97
CA SER A 95 -8.56 -1.69 6.49
C SER A 95 -7.19 -2.12 5.99
N GLY A 96 -7.17 -3.10 5.10
CA GLY A 96 -5.93 -3.66 4.56
C GLY A 96 -5.31 -4.79 5.39
N ALA A 97 -5.88 -5.16 6.54
CA ALA A 97 -5.41 -6.31 7.32
C ALA A 97 -5.77 -7.63 6.62
N TYR A 98 -4.84 -8.57 6.58
CA TYR A 98 -5.06 -9.86 5.92
C TYR A 98 -4.29 -11.00 6.59
N THR A 99 -4.74 -12.22 6.29
CA THR A 99 -3.95 -13.44 6.50
C THR A 99 -3.69 -14.13 5.17
N LEU A 100 -2.54 -14.75 5.01
CA LEU A 100 -2.15 -15.49 3.82
C LEU A 100 -1.52 -16.82 4.24
N ALA A 101 -2.07 -17.92 3.79
CA ALA A 101 -1.51 -19.26 3.98
C ALA A 101 -1.24 -19.92 2.63
N ILE A 102 -0.01 -20.33 2.38
CA ILE A 102 0.43 -21.05 1.18
C ILE A 102 0.82 -22.45 1.59
N THR A 103 0.11 -23.45 1.06
CA THR A 103 0.31 -24.87 1.34
C THR A 103 0.34 -25.67 0.04
N LYS A 104 0.76 -26.95 0.12
CA LYS A 104 0.67 -27.89 -1.03
C LYS A 104 -0.78 -28.17 -1.47
N LYS A 105 -1.77 -27.83 -0.63
CA LYS A 105 -3.21 -28.04 -0.93
C LYS A 105 -3.87 -26.81 -1.55
N GLY A 106 -3.21 -25.66 -1.58
CA GLY A 106 -3.74 -24.40 -2.10
C GLY A 106 -3.31 -23.19 -1.31
N ILE A 107 -3.88 -22.05 -1.68
CA ILE A 107 -3.68 -20.75 -1.04
C ILE A 107 -4.99 -20.33 -0.37
N THR A 108 -4.91 -19.81 0.84
CA THR A 108 -6.04 -19.19 1.54
C THR A 108 -5.69 -17.75 1.90
N ILE A 109 -6.55 -16.80 1.55
CA ILE A 109 -6.46 -15.38 1.90
C ILE A 109 -7.67 -15.02 2.76
N GLY A 110 -7.41 -14.57 4.00
CA GLY A 110 -8.42 -13.97 4.86
C GLY A 110 -8.40 -12.46 4.71
N ILE A 111 -9.55 -11.82 4.47
CA ILE A 111 -9.66 -10.39 4.18
C ILE A 111 -10.73 -9.70 5.03
N VAL A 112 -10.51 -8.42 5.31
CA VAL A 112 -11.50 -7.51 5.91
C VAL A 112 -12.26 -6.76 4.80
N ASP A 113 -11.52 -6.25 3.82
CA ASP A 113 -11.99 -5.40 2.72
C ASP A 113 -11.19 -5.64 1.42
N ASP A 114 -11.46 -4.85 0.38
CA ASP A 114 -10.77 -4.92 -0.90
C ASP A 114 -9.30 -4.52 -0.81
N ASN A 115 -8.94 -3.59 0.08
CA ASN A 115 -7.55 -3.21 0.34
C ASN A 115 -6.76 -4.41 0.90
N SER A 116 -7.38 -5.23 1.75
CA SER A 116 -6.79 -6.47 2.27
C SER A 116 -6.43 -7.44 1.15
N LEU A 117 -7.34 -7.65 0.19
CA LEU A 117 -7.10 -8.52 -0.95
C LEU A 117 -5.98 -7.99 -1.85
N PHE A 118 -5.99 -6.69 -2.11
CA PHE A 118 -4.95 -6.02 -2.90
C PHE A 118 -3.57 -6.16 -2.25
N TYR A 119 -3.46 -5.92 -0.94
CA TYR A 119 -2.18 -6.03 -0.23
C TYR A 119 -1.69 -7.48 -0.12
N ALA A 120 -2.58 -8.44 0.08
CA ALA A 120 -2.24 -9.86 0.02
C ALA A 120 -1.73 -10.26 -1.37
N ALA A 121 -2.35 -9.75 -2.44
CA ALA A 121 -1.91 -9.97 -3.81
C ALA A 121 -0.52 -9.37 -4.09
N GLN A 122 -0.22 -8.17 -3.56
CA GLN A 122 1.12 -7.58 -3.65
C GLN A 122 2.16 -8.44 -2.91
N THR A 123 1.83 -8.96 -1.74
CA THR A 123 2.70 -9.89 -1.01
C THR A 123 2.94 -11.18 -1.79
N LEU A 124 1.90 -11.76 -2.38
CA LEU A 124 2.04 -12.94 -3.25
C LEU A 124 2.94 -12.65 -4.46
N LYS A 125 2.82 -11.46 -5.06
CA LYS A 125 3.66 -11.04 -6.18
C LYS A 125 5.14 -10.94 -5.80
N GLN A 126 5.44 -10.47 -4.59
CA GLN A 126 6.80 -10.40 -4.07
C GLN A 126 7.36 -11.78 -3.68
N LEU A 127 6.51 -12.70 -3.21
CA LEU A 127 6.89 -14.08 -2.86
C LEU A 127 7.13 -14.97 -4.08
N ALA A 128 6.42 -14.71 -5.19
CA ALA A 128 6.51 -15.52 -6.39
C ALA A 128 7.88 -15.37 -7.06
N LYS A 129 8.57 -16.49 -7.24
CA LYS A 129 9.86 -16.57 -7.94
C LYS A 129 9.74 -17.48 -9.16
N TYR A 130 10.72 -17.42 -10.03
CA TYR A 130 10.86 -18.37 -11.14
C TYR A 130 12.01 -19.31 -10.85
N ASP A 131 11.76 -20.60 -11.05
CA ASP A 131 12.74 -21.65 -10.99
C ASP A 131 12.51 -22.58 -12.20
N GLU A 132 13.54 -22.76 -13.03
CA GLU A 132 13.46 -23.52 -14.29
C GLU A 132 12.23 -23.14 -15.16
N GLY A 133 11.92 -21.85 -15.24
CA GLY A 133 10.78 -21.32 -16.01
C GLY A 133 9.40 -21.55 -15.38
N LYS A 134 9.32 -22.13 -14.19
CA LYS A 134 8.08 -22.32 -13.43
C LYS A 134 7.97 -21.30 -12.29
N LYS A 135 6.76 -20.80 -12.05
CA LYS A 135 6.49 -20.00 -10.86
C LYS A 135 6.43 -20.90 -9.63
N ILE A 136 7.26 -20.58 -8.65
CA ILE A 136 7.32 -21.26 -7.36
C ILE A 136 6.95 -20.30 -6.24
N LEU A 137 6.39 -20.83 -5.16
CA LEU A 137 6.03 -20.12 -3.95
C LEU A 137 6.63 -20.83 -2.73
N PRO A 138 7.12 -20.10 -1.72
CA PRO A 138 7.45 -20.72 -0.44
C PRO A 138 6.18 -21.15 0.28
N LEU A 139 6.22 -22.27 1.00
CA LEU A 139 5.15 -22.61 1.93
C LEU A 139 5.25 -21.71 3.15
N CYS A 140 4.21 -20.94 3.47
CA CYS A 140 4.24 -19.97 4.55
C CYS A 140 2.85 -19.67 5.13
N SER A 141 2.87 -19.05 6.30
CA SER A 141 1.73 -18.38 6.91
C SER A 141 2.13 -16.94 7.25
N ILE A 142 1.31 -15.98 6.84
CA ILE A 142 1.50 -14.55 7.07
C ILE A 142 0.26 -13.99 7.72
N LYS A 143 0.45 -13.14 8.73
CA LYS A 143 -0.55 -12.23 9.28
C LYS A 143 0.00 -10.82 9.18
N ASP A 144 -0.76 -9.93 8.56
CA ASP A 144 -0.30 -8.58 8.28
C ASP A 144 -1.42 -7.54 8.46
N TYR A 145 -1.07 -6.39 8.98
CA TYR A 145 -1.96 -5.27 9.20
C TYR A 145 -1.17 -3.95 9.25
N PRO A 146 -1.78 -2.81 8.89
CA PRO A 146 -1.11 -1.54 8.97
C PRO A 146 -1.01 -1.03 10.42
N ASP A 147 0.17 -0.53 10.81
CA ASP A 147 0.36 0.11 12.13
C ASP A 147 -0.30 1.50 12.18
N VAL A 148 -0.21 2.24 11.08
CA VAL A 148 -0.77 3.59 10.96
C VAL A 148 -1.80 3.65 9.83
N LEU A 149 -2.82 4.51 10.03
CA LEU A 149 -3.95 4.63 9.10
C LEU A 149 -3.52 5.21 7.76
N PHE A 150 -2.76 6.30 7.76
CA PHE A 150 -2.29 6.98 6.55
C PHE A 150 -0.79 6.78 6.38
N ARG A 151 -0.38 6.34 5.19
CA ARG A 151 1.01 6.02 4.86
C ARG A 151 1.29 6.54 3.45
N GLY A 152 2.20 7.49 3.33
CA GLY A 152 2.51 8.08 2.03
C GLY A 152 3.28 9.37 2.13
N THR A 153 3.10 10.26 1.16
CA THR A 153 3.81 11.53 1.09
C THR A 153 2.88 12.69 0.81
N VAL A 154 3.40 13.88 1.09
CA VAL A 154 2.87 15.17 0.65
C VAL A 154 3.81 15.72 -0.43
N GLU A 155 3.29 15.97 -1.63
CA GLU A 155 3.99 16.76 -2.64
C GLU A 155 3.71 18.24 -2.40
N GLY A 156 4.56 18.89 -1.63
CA GLY A 156 4.43 20.29 -1.25
C GLY A 156 5.81 20.93 -1.01
N PHE A 157 6.87 20.26 -1.48
CA PHE A 157 8.25 20.67 -1.29
C PHE A 157 8.66 21.81 -2.26
N TYR A 158 9.74 22.49 -1.92
CA TYR A 158 10.41 23.45 -2.81
C TYR A 158 11.40 22.72 -3.72
N GLY A 159 11.67 23.27 -4.88
CA GLY A 159 12.59 22.74 -5.88
C GLY A 159 11.86 22.27 -7.14
N GLN A 160 12.43 21.31 -7.85
CA GLN A 160 11.83 20.78 -9.08
C GLN A 160 10.64 19.89 -8.75
N PRO A 161 9.42 20.24 -9.13
CA PRO A 161 8.25 19.39 -8.94
C PRO A 161 8.35 18.09 -9.74
N TRP A 162 7.61 17.06 -9.33
CA TRP A 162 7.50 15.85 -10.12
C TRP A 162 6.74 16.11 -11.43
N SER A 163 7.17 15.47 -12.50
CA SER A 163 6.40 15.46 -13.73
C SER A 163 5.11 14.64 -13.54
N HIS A 164 4.12 14.81 -14.44
CA HIS A 164 2.91 13.99 -14.43
C HIS A 164 3.24 12.49 -14.50
N ALA A 165 4.21 12.09 -15.34
CA ALA A 165 4.66 10.71 -15.45
C ALA A 165 5.29 10.19 -14.13
N ASP A 166 6.10 11.01 -13.44
CA ASP A 166 6.67 10.63 -12.15
C ASP A 166 5.59 10.47 -11.09
N ARG A 167 4.56 11.33 -11.06
CA ARG A 167 3.40 11.21 -10.16
C ARG A 167 2.65 9.90 -10.37
N ILE A 168 2.42 9.50 -11.62
CA ILE A 168 1.81 8.20 -11.96
C ILE A 168 2.67 7.03 -11.46
N GLU A 169 3.98 7.06 -11.72
CA GLU A 169 4.89 5.99 -11.23
C GLU A 169 5.00 5.97 -9.70
N GLN A 170 4.96 7.12 -9.05
CA GLN A 170 4.94 7.22 -7.59
C GLN A 170 3.68 6.57 -7.00
N ILE A 171 2.51 6.80 -7.57
CA ILE A 171 1.25 6.16 -7.16
C ILE A 171 1.34 4.64 -7.34
N ARG A 172 1.85 4.16 -8.47
CA ARG A 172 2.09 2.73 -8.71
C ARG A 172 3.08 2.12 -7.71
N PHE A 173 4.15 2.85 -7.41
CA PHE A 173 5.10 2.45 -6.39
C PHE A 173 4.44 2.33 -5.02
N TYR A 174 3.59 3.28 -4.63
CA TYR A 174 2.84 3.20 -3.37
C TYR A 174 2.00 1.93 -3.29
N GLY A 175 1.23 1.60 -4.32
CA GLY A 175 0.46 0.36 -4.37
C GLY A 175 1.34 -0.87 -4.17
N ARG A 176 2.55 -0.92 -4.78
CA ARG A 176 3.48 -2.05 -4.64
C ARG A 176 3.98 -2.26 -3.22
N ILE A 177 4.17 -1.18 -2.45
CA ILE A 177 4.69 -1.23 -1.07
C ILE A 177 3.64 -0.92 -0.01
N LYS A 178 2.35 -1.01 -0.37
CA LYS A 178 1.21 -0.85 0.55
C LYS A 178 1.11 0.54 1.20
N LEU A 179 1.71 1.58 0.61
CA LEU A 179 1.38 2.96 0.95
C LEU A 179 0.01 3.30 0.38
N ASN A 180 -0.75 4.14 1.07
CA ASN A 180 -2.15 4.37 0.76
C ASN A 180 -2.56 5.84 0.68
N THR A 181 -1.62 6.78 0.71
CA THR A 181 -1.96 8.21 0.75
C THR A 181 -0.97 9.01 -0.08
N TYR A 182 -1.49 9.83 -0.99
CA TYR A 182 -0.72 10.82 -1.71
C TYR A 182 -1.44 12.15 -1.63
N ILE A 183 -0.84 13.14 -0.96
CA ILE A 183 -1.38 14.48 -0.83
C ILE A 183 -0.75 15.35 -1.91
N TYR A 184 -1.59 15.79 -2.85
CA TYR A 184 -1.22 16.61 -3.99
C TYR A 184 -1.34 18.09 -3.64
N GLY A 185 -0.23 18.79 -3.60
CA GLY A 185 -0.15 20.23 -3.37
C GLY A 185 1.18 20.80 -3.90
N PRO A 186 1.55 20.49 -5.20
CA PRO A 186 2.84 20.89 -5.76
C PRO A 186 2.94 22.42 -5.94
N LYS A 187 4.10 22.98 -5.63
CA LYS A 187 4.32 24.43 -5.68
C LYS A 187 4.29 25.03 -7.11
N ASP A 188 4.34 24.21 -8.15
CA ASP A 188 4.24 24.61 -9.55
C ASP A 188 2.80 24.63 -10.10
N ASP A 189 1.82 24.13 -9.34
CA ASP A 189 0.42 24.16 -9.74
C ASP A 189 -0.28 25.45 -9.24
N PRO A 190 -0.51 26.43 -10.12
CA PRO A 190 -1.13 27.68 -9.71
C PRO A 190 -2.63 27.58 -9.49
N TYR A 191 -3.26 26.43 -9.84
CA TYR A 191 -4.71 26.24 -9.74
C TYR A 191 -5.14 25.59 -8.43
N HIS A 192 -4.22 25.02 -7.67
CA HIS A 192 -4.48 24.63 -6.29
C HIS A 192 -4.13 25.73 -5.30
N SER A 193 -3.29 26.70 -5.74
CA SER A 193 -2.77 27.78 -4.89
C SER A 193 -2.99 29.17 -5.50
N SER A 194 -2.53 30.22 -4.81
CA SER A 194 -2.53 31.60 -5.31
C SER A 194 -1.66 31.69 -6.60
N PRO A 195 -2.03 32.47 -7.60
CA PRO A 195 -3.20 33.38 -7.61
C PRO A 195 -4.47 32.78 -8.23
N ASN A 196 -4.46 31.54 -8.71
CA ASN A 196 -5.53 31.00 -9.54
C ASN A 196 -6.40 29.96 -8.84
N TRP A 197 -6.30 29.75 -7.54
CA TRP A 197 -7.07 28.75 -6.81
C TRP A 197 -8.60 28.93 -6.96
N ARG A 198 -9.06 30.17 -7.21
CA ARG A 198 -10.48 30.49 -7.50
C ARG A 198 -10.92 30.05 -8.90
N LYS A 199 -9.98 29.88 -9.84
CA LYS A 199 -10.28 29.55 -11.24
C LYS A 199 -10.41 28.03 -11.43
N PRO A 200 -11.21 27.57 -12.42
CA PRO A 200 -11.17 26.16 -12.81
C PRO A 200 -9.80 25.81 -13.41
N TYR A 201 -9.46 24.54 -13.36
CA TYR A 201 -8.31 24.03 -14.12
C TYR A 201 -8.57 24.17 -15.62
N PRO A 202 -7.55 24.50 -16.44
CA PRO A 202 -7.59 24.27 -17.88
C PRO A 202 -7.85 22.79 -18.19
N ALA A 203 -8.36 22.51 -19.40
CA ALA A 203 -8.83 21.16 -19.75
C ALA A 203 -7.72 20.09 -19.67
N GLU A 204 -6.49 20.45 -20.07
CA GLU A 204 -5.35 19.53 -20.05
C GLU A 204 -4.94 19.17 -18.62
N GLU A 205 -4.78 20.16 -17.75
CA GLU A 205 -4.43 19.96 -16.34
C GLU A 205 -5.56 19.25 -15.57
N ALA A 206 -6.83 19.52 -15.92
CA ALA A 206 -7.97 18.80 -15.37
C ALA A 206 -7.93 17.31 -15.72
N GLU A 207 -7.56 16.95 -16.95
CA GLU A 207 -7.40 15.56 -17.36
C GLU A 207 -6.24 14.90 -16.61
N HIS A 208 -5.12 15.60 -16.39
CA HIS A 208 -4.03 15.10 -15.54
C HIS A 208 -4.48 14.77 -14.12
N ILE A 209 -5.27 15.65 -13.48
CA ILE A 209 -5.83 15.36 -12.14
C ILE A 209 -6.73 14.13 -12.17
N LYS A 210 -7.57 14.01 -13.18
CA LYS A 210 -8.46 12.84 -13.36
C LYS A 210 -7.68 11.54 -13.55
N GLU A 211 -6.60 11.56 -14.33
CA GLU A 211 -5.71 10.42 -14.53
C GLU A 211 -5.03 10.01 -13.21
N LEU A 212 -4.52 10.97 -12.42
CA LEU A 212 -3.93 10.70 -11.11
C LEU A 212 -4.94 10.08 -10.15
N ALA A 213 -6.15 10.63 -10.06
CA ALA A 213 -7.22 10.10 -9.21
C ALA A 213 -7.60 8.67 -9.61
N LYS A 214 -7.70 8.40 -10.91
CA LYS A 214 -7.99 7.07 -11.45
C LYS A 214 -6.87 6.07 -11.15
N GLU A 215 -5.60 6.43 -11.42
CA GLU A 215 -4.46 5.57 -11.16
C GLU A 215 -4.33 5.26 -9.65
N ALA A 216 -4.60 6.25 -8.79
CA ALA A 216 -4.60 6.07 -7.35
C ALA A 216 -5.67 5.06 -6.90
N ALA A 217 -6.89 5.14 -7.43
CA ALA A 217 -7.96 4.19 -7.13
C ALA A 217 -7.56 2.75 -7.51
N HIS A 218 -6.92 2.54 -8.68
CA HIS A 218 -6.42 1.24 -9.12
C HIS A 218 -5.30 0.68 -8.25
N ASN A 219 -4.56 1.53 -7.55
CA ASN A 219 -3.45 1.14 -6.66
C ASN A 219 -3.81 1.19 -5.17
N LYS A 220 -5.10 1.40 -4.83
CA LYS A 220 -5.60 1.54 -3.44
C LYS A 220 -4.89 2.67 -2.69
N VAL A 221 -4.56 3.74 -3.40
CA VAL A 221 -3.98 4.96 -2.88
C VAL A 221 -5.06 6.03 -2.79
N ASN A 222 -5.20 6.64 -1.63
CA ASN A 222 -6.05 7.78 -1.41
C ASN A 222 -5.38 9.04 -2.01
N PHE A 223 -5.86 9.48 -3.17
CA PHE A 223 -5.44 10.74 -3.77
C PHE A 223 -6.14 11.90 -3.08
N VAL A 224 -5.39 12.64 -2.27
CA VAL A 224 -5.88 13.81 -1.53
C VAL A 224 -5.48 15.06 -2.30
N TRP A 225 -6.46 15.73 -2.90
CA TRP A 225 -6.20 17.01 -3.55
C TRP A 225 -6.27 18.13 -2.52
N ALA A 226 -5.18 18.90 -2.39
CA ALA A 226 -5.09 20.01 -1.45
C ALA A 226 -5.37 21.34 -2.16
N ILE A 227 -6.13 22.24 -1.51
CA ILE A 227 -6.19 23.65 -1.88
C ILE A 227 -5.31 24.47 -0.94
N HIS A 228 -4.53 25.38 -1.47
CA HIS A 228 -3.73 26.34 -0.73
C HIS A 228 -4.15 27.76 -1.12
N PRO A 229 -5.20 28.34 -0.48
CA PRO A 229 -5.71 29.65 -0.88
C PRO A 229 -4.73 30.78 -0.61
N GLY A 230 -3.66 30.51 0.15
CA GLY A 230 -2.56 31.42 0.37
C GLY A 230 -2.95 32.67 1.15
N GLN A 231 -2.17 33.70 0.97
CA GLN A 231 -2.36 34.99 1.64
C GLN A 231 -3.42 35.89 0.99
N ASP A 232 -3.99 35.47 -0.16
CA ASP A 232 -4.99 36.25 -0.88
C ASP A 232 -6.44 35.85 -0.58
N ILE A 233 -6.66 34.96 0.39
CA ILE A 233 -8.00 34.63 0.90
C ILE A 233 -8.58 35.82 1.65
N LEU A 234 -9.85 36.15 1.34
CA LEU A 234 -10.51 37.32 1.89
C LEU A 234 -11.42 37.01 3.10
N TRP A 235 -11.45 35.76 3.57
CA TRP A 235 -12.27 35.31 4.72
C TRP A 235 -13.77 35.76 4.64
N ASN A 236 -14.33 35.74 3.45
CA ASN A 236 -15.70 36.11 3.19
C ASN A 236 -16.49 34.98 2.52
N LEU A 237 -17.82 35.18 2.39
CA LEU A 237 -18.72 34.20 1.81
C LEU A 237 -18.34 33.86 0.36
N THR A 238 -17.85 34.85 -0.42
CA THR A 238 -17.46 34.62 -1.83
C THR A 238 -16.32 33.63 -1.92
N ASP A 239 -15.26 33.79 -1.11
CA ASP A 239 -14.13 32.84 -1.11
C ASP A 239 -14.50 31.48 -0.57
N SER A 240 -15.39 31.41 0.44
CA SER A 240 -15.97 30.15 0.90
C SER A 240 -16.69 29.42 -0.23
N MET A 241 -17.50 30.12 -1.01
CA MET A 241 -18.19 29.55 -2.18
C MET A 241 -17.22 29.14 -3.30
N ASN A 242 -16.15 29.90 -3.54
CA ASN A 242 -15.10 29.55 -4.49
C ASN A 242 -14.40 28.23 -4.10
N ILE A 243 -14.08 28.02 -2.82
CA ILE A 243 -13.47 26.78 -2.32
C ILE A 243 -14.43 25.60 -2.54
N LEU A 244 -15.71 25.75 -2.16
CA LEU A 244 -16.71 24.69 -2.34
C LEU A 244 -16.87 24.33 -3.83
N SER A 245 -17.03 25.34 -4.69
CA SER A 245 -17.11 25.12 -6.14
C SER A 245 -15.87 24.43 -6.70
N LYS A 246 -14.68 24.75 -6.19
CA LYS A 246 -13.44 24.08 -6.59
C LYS A 246 -13.46 22.61 -6.18
N PHE A 247 -13.87 22.30 -4.94
CA PHE A 247 -13.97 20.92 -4.47
C PHE A 247 -15.00 20.13 -5.29
N GLU A 248 -16.14 20.70 -5.64
CA GLU A 248 -17.13 20.05 -6.52
C GLU A 248 -16.53 19.70 -7.88
N LYS A 249 -15.79 20.60 -8.50
CA LYS A 249 -15.10 20.33 -9.79
C LYS A 249 -14.05 19.23 -9.66
N MET A 250 -13.29 19.21 -8.57
CA MET A 250 -12.33 18.12 -8.32
C MET A 250 -13.05 16.79 -8.07
N TYR A 251 -14.18 16.81 -7.37
CA TYR A 251 -15.02 15.64 -7.16
C TYR A 251 -15.52 15.05 -8.49
N ASP A 252 -15.90 15.89 -9.44
CA ASP A 252 -16.32 15.48 -10.79
C ASP A 252 -15.18 14.84 -11.59
N LEU A 253 -13.94 15.23 -11.32
CA LEU A 253 -12.73 14.62 -11.89
C LEU A 253 -12.35 13.28 -11.21
N GLY A 254 -13.08 12.85 -10.18
CA GLY A 254 -12.82 11.57 -9.49
C GLY A 254 -12.09 11.69 -8.16
N VAL A 255 -11.70 12.89 -7.72
CA VAL A 255 -11.11 13.11 -6.39
C VAL A 255 -12.15 12.82 -5.30
N ARG A 256 -11.75 12.13 -4.24
CA ARG A 256 -12.63 11.75 -3.12
C ARG A 256 -12.10 12.18 -1.75
N SER A 257 -10.92 12.78 -1.71
CA SER A 257 -10.30 13.27 -0.48
C SER A 257 -9.72 14.65 -0.71
N PHE A 258 -9.89 15.53 0.26
CA PHE A 258 -9.53 16.94 0.15
C PHE A 258 -8.76 17.39 1.38
N ALA A 259 -7.83 18.34 1.17
CA ALA A 259 -7.12 19.05 2.21
C ALA A 259 -7.14 20.56 1.97
N VAL A 260 -6.97 21.31 3.01
CA VAL A 260 -6.76 22.76 2.95
C VAL A 260 -5.45 23.08 3.63
N PHE A 261 -4.53 23.71 2.91
CA PHE A 261 -3.26 24.16 3.43
C PHE A 261 -3.33 25.63 3.82
N PHE A 262 -2.87 25.93 5.02
CA PHE A 262 -2.82 27.27 5.60
C PHE A 262 -1.40 27.62 6.10
N ASP A 263 -0.37 27.00 5.53
CA ASP A 263 1.01 27.35 5.78
C ASP A 263 1.29 28.77 5.27
N ASP A 264 2.15 29.50 5.95
CA ASP A 264 2.60 30.87 5.63
C ASP A 264 1.46 31.93 5.54
N ILE A 265 0.33 31.68 6.17
CA ILE A 265 -0.76 32.67 6.28
C ILE A 265 -0.56 33.54 7.53
N SER A 266 -0.67 34.87 7.36
CA SER A 266 -0.65 35.79 8.49
C SER A 266 -1.87 35.52 9.39
N GLY A 267 -1.64 35.40 10.70
CA GLY A 267 -2.71 35.32 11.70
C GLY A 267 -3.34 36.70 12.04
N GLU A 268 -2.89 37.78 11.40
CA GLU A 268 -3.45 39.11 11.62
C GLU A 268 -4.69 39.29 10.76
N GLY A 269 -5.84 39.44 11.40
CA GLY A 269 -7.14 39.72 10.76
C GLY A 269 -8.11 38.54 10.61
N ALA A 270 -7.86 37.43 11.31
CA ALA A 270 -8.81 36.34 11.41
C ALA A 270 -9.80 36.58 12.58
#